data_9d38b1cb76466722913b1be706a47041
#
_entry.id   9d38b1cb76466722913b1be706a47041
#
_cell.length_a   1.000
_cell.length_b   1.000
_cell.length_c   1.000
_cell.angle_alpha   90.00
_cell.angle_beta   90.00
_cell.angle_gamma   90.00
#
_symmetry.space_group_name_H-M   'P 1'
#
loop_
_entity.id
_entity.type
_entity.pdbx_description
1 polymer ?
#
loop_
_entity_poly.entity_id
_entity_poly.type
_entity_poly.pdbx_seq_one_letter_code
_entity_poly.pdbx_strand_id
1 'polypeptide(L)'
;MSLVKFFDVYGDGRPCETDVVTKFAGRLSKGLSPIIHGEGLQTRGFISVDDVIDGILLSIKAMQDIEHNNLSSPLVFNIGTGIPKSINQLAQKMIGLFGLDLRPLYEERIEDRRAIMNSYANITKSKELLHFVAKKRIETGLREIIKPMLLRE
;
A
#
# COMPACT_ATOMS: atom_id res chain seq x y z
N MET A 1 7.90 10.56 -22.92
CA MET A 1 7.41 10.86 -21.54
C MET A 1 6.72 9.61 -21.01
N SER A 2 7.06 9.16 -19.79
CA SER A 2 6.37 8.03 -19.15
C SER A 2 5.75 8.48 -17.85
N LEU A 3 4.64 7.84 -17.45
CA LEU A 3 3.90 8.10 -16.23
C LEU A 3 3.87 6.83 -15.37
N VAL A 4 4.19 6.98 -14.10
CA VAL A 4 4.09 5.88 -13.12
C VAL A 4 2.99 6.20 -12.13
N LYS A 5 2.08 5.25 -11.91
CA LYS A 5 0.98 5.34 -10.93
C LYS A 5 1.22 4.35 -9.80
N PHE A 6 1.11 4.82 -8.56
CA PHE A 6 1.23 4.01 -7.35
C PHE A 6 -0.13 3.84 -6.68
N PHE A 7 -0.28 2.79 -5.88
CA PHE A 7 -1.51 2.47 -5.18
C PHE A 7 -1.19 2.14 -3.71
N ASP A 8 -1.79 2.87 -2.78
CA ASP A 8 -1.76 2.63 -1.34
C ASP A 8 -0.37 2.24 -0.81
N VAL A 9 0.62 3.13 -1.05
CA VAL A 9 2.02 2.91 -0.66
C VAL A 9 2.15 2.99 0.86
N TYR A 10 2.83 2.02 1.45
CA TYR A 10 3.17 2.01 2.86
C TYR A 10 4.68 1.77 3.04
N GLY A 11 5.25 2.17 4.18
CA GLY A 11 6.67 1.94 4.48
C GLY A 11 7.16 2.79 5.64
N ASP A 12 8.46 2.63 5.95
CA ASP A 12 9.13 3.47 6.93
C ASP A 12 9.36 4.87 6.35
N GLY A 13 8.88 5.88 7.04
CA GLY A 13 8.93 7.26 6.56
C GLY A 13 8.19 8.20 7.50
N ARG A 14 7.93 9.45 7.04
CA ARG A 14 7.11 10.36 7.82
C ARG A 14 5.68 9.83 7.90
N PRO A 15 5.10 9.73 9.11
CA PRO A 15 3.71 9.33 9.27
C PRO A 15 2.81 10.22 8.41
N CYS A 16 2.02 9.61 7.55
CA CYS A 16 0.99 10.30 6.81
C CYS A 16 -0.33 10.17 7.59
N GLU A 17 -0.85 11.27 8.11
CA GLU A 17 -2.09 11.26 8.90
C GLU A 17 -3.32 10.76 8.12
N THR A 18 -3.23 10.70 6.80
CA THR A 18 -4.29 10.18 5.93
C THR A 18 -4.17 8.69 5.65
N ASP A 19 -2.99 8.10 5.86
CA ASP A 19 -2.74 6.69 5.58
C ASP A 19 -3.32 5.77 6.67
N VAL A 20 -4.06 4.76 6.24
CA VAL A 20 -4.74 3.79 7.13
C VAL A 20 -3.75 2.93 7.93
N VAL A 21 -2.61 2.55 7.34
CA VAL A 21 -1.58 1.76 8.03
C VAL A 21 -0.99 2.55 9.19
N THR A 22 -0.64 3.81 8.96
CA THR A 22 -0.12 4.74 9.99
C THR A 22 -1.15 4.99 11.08
N LYS A 23 -2.43 5.23 10.72
CA LYS A 23 -3.51 5.42 11.70
C LYS A 23 -3.70 4.22 12.60
N PHE A 24 -3.72 3.02 12.02
CA PHE A 24 -3.87 1.78 12.79
C PHE A 24 -2.65 1.52 13.68
N ALA A 25 -1.44 1.68 13.15
CA ALA A 25 -0.22 1.53 13.91
C ALA A 25 -0.16 2.50 15.11
N GLY A 26 -0.49 3.78 14.89
CA GLY A 26 -0.51 4.79 15.95
C GLY A 26 -1.55 4.55 17.05
N ARG A 27 -2.68 3.91 16.75
CA ARG A 27 -3.66 3.51 17.76
C ARG A 27 -3.21 2.26 18.50
N LEU A 28 -2.79 1.24 17.76
CA LEU A 28 -2.36 -0.04 18.33
C LEU A 28 -1.12 0.10 19.21
N SER A 29 -0.19 0.99 18.89
CA SER A 29 0.96 1.29 19.77
C SER A 29 0.59 1.88 21.13
N LYS A 30 -0.64 2.41 21.25
CA LYS A 30 -1.21 2.91 22.52
C LYS A 30 -2.16 1.91 23.17
N GLY A 31 -2.22 0.67 22.69
CA GLY A 31 -3.18 -0.34 23.16
C GLY A 31 -4.64 -0.04 22.79
N LEU A 32 -4.88 0.82 21.80
CA LEU A 32 -6.23 1.22 21.37
C LEU A 32 -6.65 0.48 20.12
N SER A 33 -7.93 0.11 20.03
CA SER A 33 -8.52 -0.51 18.84
C SER A 33 -8.43 0.37 17.60
N PRO A 34 -8.10 -0.18 16.43
CA PRO A 34 -8.18 0.55 15.17
C PRO A 34 -9.63 0.95 14.86
N ILE A 35 -9.82 2.14 14.27
CA ILE A 35 -11.14 2.64 13.86
C ILE A 35 -11.28 2.42 12.36
N ILE A 36 -12.38 1.77 11.97
CA ILE A 36 -12.76 1.50 10.58
C ILE A 36 -14.00 2.32 10.26
N HIS A 37 -13.93 3.15 9.23
CA HIS A 37 -15.10 3.89 8.74
C HIS A 37 -15.89 3.03 7.75
N GLY A 38 -17.18 2.83 8.04
CA GLY A 38 -18.06 1.90 7.35
C GLY A 38 -17.81 0.45 7.74
N GLU A 39 -18.14 -0.50 6.88
CA GLU A 39 -18.08 -1.94 7.17
C GLU A 39 -16.66 -2.55 7.00
N GLY A 40 -15.68 -1.77 6.54
CA GLY A 40 -14.30 -2.25 6.32
C GLY A 40 -14.13 -3.23 5.15
N LEU A 41 -15.15 -3.34 4.28
CA LEU A 41 -15.14 -4.21 3.11
C LEU A 41 -14.39 -3.60 1.92
N GLN A 42 -14.15 -2.29 1.94
CA GLN A 42 -13.38 -1.60 0.91
C GLN A 42 -11.98 -2.21 0.78
N THR A 43 -11.54 -2.44 -0.47
CA THR A 43 -10.25 -3.08 -0.74
C THR A 43 -9.22 -2.09 -1.27
N ARG A 44 -7.96 -2.35 -0.92
CA ARG A 44 -6.78 -1.57 -1.33
C ARG A 44 -5.66 -2.50 -1.78
N GLY A 45 -4.86 -2.02 -2.72
CA GLY A 45 -3.68 -2.73 -3.21
C GLY A 45 -2.41 -2.21 -2.55
N PHE A 46 -2.20 -2.56 -1.27
CA PHE A 46 -1.05 -2.11 -0.50
C PHE A 46 0.27 -2.55 -1.12
N ILE A 47 1.21 -1.62 -1.30
CA ILE A 47 2.56 -1.88 -1.80
C ILE A 47 3.60 -1.22 -0.90
N SER A 48 4.74 -1.88 -0.68
CA SER A 48 5.84 -1.28 0.10
C SER A 48 6.54 -0.17 -0.69
N VAL A 49 7.06 0.83 0.03
CA VAL A 49 7.86 1.90 -0.58
C VAL A 49 9.10 1.35 -1.30
N ASP A 50 9.70 0.26 -0.80
CA ASP A 50 10.87 -0.36 -1.44
C ASP A 50 10.51 -0.95 -2.81
N ASP A 51 9.38 -1.64 -2.91
CA ASP A 51 8.89 -2.15 -4.20
C ASP A 51 8.51 -1.01 -5.16
N VAL A 52 8.01 0.11 -4.63
CA VAL A 52 7.75 1.31 -5.45
C VAL A 52 9.05 1.87 -6.01
N ILE A 53 10.11 1.96 -5.21
CA ILE A 53 11.44 2.41 -5.66
C ILE A 53 11.96 1.47 -6.76
N ASP A 54 11.89 0.15 -6.56
CA ASP A 54 12.26 -0.84 -7.59
C ASP A 54 11.49 -0.60 -8.90
N GLY A 55 10.17 -0.38 -8.81
CA GLY A 55 9.32 -0.11 -9.97
C GLY A 55 9.68 1.19 -10.70
N ILE A 56 10.04 2.24 -9.97
CA ILE A 56 10.51 3.52 -10.55
C ILE A 56 11.82 3.30 -11.31
N LEU A 57 12.79 2.62 -10.69
CA LEU A 57 14.11 2.37 -11.31
C LEU A 57 13.96 1.54 -12.60
N LEU A 58 13.12 0.52 -12.59
CA LEU A 58 12.81 -0.26 -13.79
C LEU A 58 12.13 0.59 -14.87
N SER A 59 11.25 1.50 -14.47
CA SER A 59 10.57 2.40 -15.41
C SER A 59 11.54 3.38 -16.06
N ILE A 60 12.52 3.91 -15.32
CA ILE A 60 13.58 4.79 -15.84
C ILE A 60 14.44 4.02 -16.85
N LYS A 61 14.85 2.80 -16.51
CA LYS A 61 15.66 1.96 -17.42
C LYS A 61 14.91 1.68 -18.72
N ALA A 62 13.64 1.28 -18.64
CA ALA A 62 12.83 1.02 -19.82
C ALA A 62 12.64 2.26 -20.69
N MET A 63 12.61 3.48 -20.12
CA MET A 63 12.57 4.73 -20.89
C MET A 63 13.84 4.95 -21.70
N GLN A 64 15.01 4.69 -21.13
CA GLN A 64 16.29 4.80 -21.83
C GLN A 64 16.36 3.83 -23.01
N ASP A 65 15.90 2.60 -22.82
CA ASP A 65 15.84 1.60 -23.89
C ASP A 65 14.88 2.00 -25.04
N ILE A 66 13.76 2.65 -24.69
CA ILE A 66 12.77 3.14 -25.66
C ILE A 66 13.32 4.31 -26.48
N GLU A 67 14.04 5.25 -25.85
CA GLU A 67 14.67 6.38 -26.55
C GLU A 67 15.70 5.90 -27.56
N HIS A 68 16.49 4.90 -27.22
CA HIS A 68 17.44 4.27 -28.12
C HIS A 68 16.81 3.59 -29.36
N ASN A 69 15.57 3.06 -29.17
CA ASN A 69 14.84 2.32 -30.21
C ASN A 69 13.79 3.16 -30.94
N ASN A 70 13.76 4.50 -30.78
CA ASN A 70 12.81 5.44 -31.42
C ASN A 70 11.31 5.04 -31.22
N LEU A 71 10.97 4.42 -30.13
CA LEU A 71 9.59 4.07 -29.82
C LEU A 71 8.85 5.30 -29.26
N SER A 72 7.98 5.87 -30.06
CA SER A 72 7.23 7.10 -29.77
C SER A 72 5.88 6.81 -29.12
N SER A 73 5.81 6.53 -27.82
CA SER A 73 4.53 6.53 -27.12
C SER A 73 4.72 6.81 -25.63
N PRO A 74 3.86 7.64 -25.01
CA PRO A 74 3.88 7.79 -23.57
C PRO A 74 3.47 6.45 -22.93
N LEU A 75 4.37 5.88 -22.14
CA LEU A 75 4.09 4.65 -21.40
C LEU A 75 3.50 4.99 -20.02
N VAL A 76 2.39 4.37 -19.68
CA VAL A 76 1.79 4.46 -18.36
C VAL A 76 1.96 3.11 -17.69
N PHE A 77 2.63 3.10 -16.52
CA PHE A 77 2.84 1.90 -15.71
C PHE A 77 2.13 2.02 -14.38
N ASN A 78 1.38 0.99 -14.02
CA ASN A 78 0.85 0.84 -12.68
C ASN A 78 1.85 0.02 -11.85
N ILE A 79 2.38 0.60 -10.80
CA ILE A 79 3.27 -0.08 -9.84
C ILE A 79 2.45 -0.42 -8.59
N GLY A 80 2.27 -1.70 -8.34
CA GLY A 80 1.43 -2.23 -7.27
C GLY A 80 1.62 -3.74 -7.12
N THR A 81 0.98 -4.33 -6.13
CA THR A 81 1.00 -5.79 -5.94
C THR A 81 -0.02 -6.51 -6.83
N GLY A 82 -1.06 -5.82 -7.29
CA GLY A 82 -2.21 -6.42 -7.95
C GLY A 82 -3.11 -7.25 -7.01
N ILE A 83 -2.81 -7.29 -5.72
CA ILE A 83 -3.51 -8.11 -4.73
C ILE A 83 -4.39 -7.22 -3.83
N PRO A 84 -5.72 -7.29 -3.94
CA PRO A 84 -6.61 -6.54 -3.07
C PRO A 84 -6.61 -7.10 -1.64
N LYS A 85 -6.65 -6.21 -0.65
CA LYS A 85 -6.85 -6.51 0.77
C LYS A 85 -7.92 -5.62 1.33
N SER A 86 -8.90 -6.16 2.07
CA SER A 86 -9.90 -5.34 2.74
C SER A 86 -9.31 -4.62 3.96
N ILE A 87 -9.93 -3.52 4.35
CA ILE A 87 -9.52 -2.79 5.56
C ILE A 87 -9.69 -3.66 6.81
N ASN A 88 -10.72 -4.52 6.84
CA ASN A 88 -10.88 -5.52 7.90
C ASN A 88 -9.69 -6.48 7.97
N GLN A 89 -9.23 -7.01 6.83
CA GLN A 89 -8.07 -7.90 6.79
C GLN A 89 -6.79 -7.19 7.25
N LEU A 90 -6.61 -5.92 6.88
CA LEU A 90 -5.48 -5.12 7.36
C LEU A 90 -5.54 -4.94 8.89
N ALA A 91 -6.69 -4.53 9.44
CA ALA A 91 -6.88 -4.29 10.86
C ALA A 91 -6.59 -5.56 11.68
N GLN A 92 -7.19 -6.69 11.31
CA GLN A 92 -6.97 -7.98 11.99
C GLN A 92 -5.49 -8.39 11.97
N LYS A 93 -4.84 -8.23 10.81
CA LYS A 93 -3.43 -8.55 10.66
C LYS A 93 -2.56 -7.68 11.56
N MET A 94 -2.82 -6.37 11.61
CA MET A 94 -2.05 -5.46 12.45
C MET A 94 -2.28 -5.71 13.94
N ILE A 95 -3.50 -5.96 14.38
CA ILE A 95 -3.80 -6.35 15.77
C ILE A 95 -2.97 -7.57 16.18
N GLY A 96 -2.96 -8.61 15.33
CA GLY A 96 -2.15 -9.81 15.58
C GLY A 96 -0.66 -9.55 15.62
N LEU A 97 -0.14 -8.62 14.79
CA LEU A 97 1.29 -8.26 14.79
C LEU A 97 1.71 -7.48 16.04
N PHE A 98 0.79 -6.72 16.66
CA PHE A 98 1.02 -6.07 17.96
C PHE A 98 0.83 -7.04 19.15
N GLY A 99 0.36 -8.27 18.93
CA GLY A 99 0.09 -9.23 19.99
C GLY A 99 -1.07 -8.85 20.90
N LEU A 100 -1.99 -8.02 20.41
CA LEU A 100 -3.11 -7.50 21.19
C LEU A 100 -4.38 -8.35 20.98
N ASP A 101 -5.19 -8.49 22.02
CA ASP A 101 -6.54 -9.10 21.95
C ASP A 101 -7.58 -7.97 21.87
N LEU A 102 -7.65 -7.35 20.69
CA LEU A 102 -8.55 -6.24 20.39
C LEU A 102 -9.43 -6.57 19.19
N ARG A 103 -10.58 -5.87 19.13
CA ARG A 103 -11.46 -5.87 17.96
C ARG A 103 -11.48 -4.47 17.35
N PRO A 104 -11.56 -4.33 16.02
CA PRO A 104 -11.77 -3.04 15.40
C PRO A 104 -13.06 -2.37 15.90
N LEU A 105 -13.02 -1.05 16.02
CA LEU A 105 -14.22 -0.22 16.21
C LEU A 105 -14.72 0.22 14.84
N TYR A 106 -16.02 0.21 14.65
CA TYR A 106 -16.66 0.63 13.42
C TYR A 106 -17.38 1.96 13.65
N GLU A 107 -17.09 2.94 12.82
CA GLU A 107 -17.75 4.24 12.84
C GLU A 107 -18.53 4.42 11.54
N GLU A 108 -19.68 5.09 11.62
CA GLU A 108 -20.42 5.44 10.42
C GLU A 108 -19.54 6.21 9.45
N ARG A 109 -19.59 5.83 8.19
CA ARG A 109 -18.95 6.57 7.14
C ARG A 109 -19.85 7.77 6.82
N ILE A 110 -19.33 8.98 6.98
CA ILE A 110 -19.99 10.15 6.39
C ILE A 110 -20.10 9.85 4.89
N GLU A 111 -21.33 9.83 4.36
CA GLU A 111 -21.60 9.48 2.97
C GLU A 111 -20.84 10.37 1.99
N ASP A 112 -19.64 9.93 1.65
CA ASP A 112 -18.96 10.46 0.47
C ASP A 112 -19.33 9.54 -0.72
N ARG A 113 -20.27 10.00 -1.54
CA ARG A 113 -20.68 9.30 -2.78
C ARG A 113 -19.52 9.03 -3.75
N ARG A 114 -18.35 9.62 -3.51
CA ARG A 114 -17.11 9.42 -4.27
C ARG A 114 -16.19 8.36 -3.68
N ALA A 115 -16.61 7.72 -2.61
CA ALA A 115 -15.77 6.75 -1.94
C ALA A 115 -15.47 5.53 -2.81
N ILE A 116 -14.20 5.37 -3.14
CA ILE A 116 -13.72 4.25 -3.95
C ILE A 116 -13.76 2.97 -3.10
N MET A 117 -14.60 2.03 -3.49
CA MET A 117 -14.71 0.73 -2.81
C MET A 117 -13.51 -0.17 -3.12
N ASN A 118 -13.07 -0.20 -4.36
CA ASN A 118 -11.96 -1.07 -4.77
C ASN A 118 -10.88 -0.23 -5.46
N SER A 119 -9.67 -0.22 -4.88
CA SER A 119 -8.50 0.46 -5.42
C SER A 119 -7.29 -0.46 -5.36
N TYR A 120 -6.94 -1.05 -6.51
CA TYR A 120 -5.72 -1.83 -6.66
C TYR A 120 -5.24 -1.82 -8.13
N ALA A 121 -3.95 -2.06 -8.32
CA ALA A 121 -3.31 -1.94 -9.62
C ALA A 121 -3.62 -3.14 -10.54
N ASN A 122 -3.99 -2.87 -11.79
CA ASN A 122 -3.75 -3.83 -12.85
C ASN A 122 -2.27 -3.72 -13.26
N ILE A 123 -1.48 -4.73 -12.94
CA ILE A 123 -0.02 -4.75 -13.11
C ILE A 123 0.43 -5.49 -14.38
N THR A 124 -0.47 -5.93 -15.23
CA THR A 124 -0.15 -6.74 -16.43
C THR A 124 0.96 -6.09 -17.24
N LYS A 125 0.77 -4.82 -17.62
CA LYS A 125 1.75 -4.08 -18.44
C LYS A 125 3.11 -3.91 -17.73
N SER A 126 3.12 -3.63 -16.43
CA SER A 126 4.36 -3.48 -15.65
C SER A 126 5.10 -4.80 -15.53
N LYS A 127 4.37 -5.91 -15.41
CA LYS A 127 4.94 -7.26 -15.38
C LYS A 127 5.53 -7.65 -16.73
N GLU A 128 4.83 -7.39 -17.82
CA GLU A 128 5.27 -7.77 -19.17
C GLU A 128 6.43 -6.92 -19.69
N LEU A 129 6.37 -5.59 -19.52
CA LEU A 129 7.33 -4.67 -20.12
C LEU A 129 8.47 -4.26 -19.19
N LEU A 130 8.24 -4.22 -17.87
CA LEU A 130 9.27 -3.88 -16.90
C LEU A 130 9.81 -5.12 -16.16
N HIS A 131 9.19 -6.28 -16.34
CA HIS A 131 9.44 -7.46 -15.52
C HIS A 131 9.28 -7.17 -14.00
N PHE A 132 8.43 -6.17 -13.69
CA PHE A 132 8.19 -5.75 -12.32
C PHE A 132 7.30 -6.74 -11.59
N VAL A 133 7.75 -7.17 -10.42
CA VAL A 133 6.98 -7.96 -9.45
C VAL A 133 7.28 -7.42 -8.06
N ALA A 134 6.24 -7.02 -7.32
CA ALA A 134 6.40 -6.64 -5.92
C ALA A 134 6.89 -7.84 -5.10
N LYS A 135 7.98 -7.67 -4.36
CA LYS A 135 8.70 -8.74 -3.64
C LYS A 135 8.34 -8.78 -2.16
N LYS A 136 8.07 -7.60 -1.58
CA LYS A 136 7.83 -7.49 -0.14
C LYS A 136 6.38 -7.89 0.19
N ARG A 137 6.23 -8.95 1.00
CA ARG A 137 4.93 -9.35 1.53
C ARG A 137 4.45 -8.30 2.54
N ILE A 138 3.14 -8.03 2.55
CA ILE A 138 2.56 -7.03 3.45
C ILE A 138 2.88 -7.32 4.93
N GLU A 139 2.90 -8.59 5.32
CA GLU A 139 3.24 -8.99 6.69
C GLU A 139 4.65 -8.57 7.08
N THR A 140 5.61 -8.72 6.17
CA THR A 140 7.01 -8.32 6.39
C THR A 140 7.12 -6.81 6.53
N GLY A 141 6.54 -6.06 5.59
CA GLY A 141 6.59 -4.60 5.63
C GLY A 141 5.87 -3.99 6.84
N LEU A 142 4.72 -4.56 7.26
CA LEU A 142 4.04 -4.11 8.47
C LEU A 142 4.88 -4.37 9.73
N ARG A 143 5.59 -5.52 9.83
CA ARG A 143 6.50 -5.79 10.95
C ARG A 143 7.62 -4.76 11.04
N GLU A 144 8.18 -4.33 9.91
CA GLU A 144 9.23 -3.31 9.86
C GLU A 144 8.74 -1.98 10.41
N ILE A 145 7.51 -1.55 10.06
CA ILE A 145 6.89 -0.33 10.59
C ILE A 145 6.60 -0.43 12.09
N ILE A 146 6.12 -1.59 12.55
CA ILE A 146 5.67 -1.79 13.93
C ILE A 146 6.85 -1.96 14.88
N LYS A 147 7.94 -2.60 14.46
CA LYS A 147 9.11 -2.90 15.31
C LYS A 147 9.64 -1.69 16.09
N PRO A 148 9.86 -0.51 15.50
CA PRO A 148 10.32 0.66 16.26
C PRO A 148 9.28 1.17 17.28
N MET A 149 8.00 0.89 17.08
CA MET A 149 6.93 1.31 17.99
C MET A 149 6.84 0.43 19.24
N LEU A 150 7.18 -0.87 19.10
CA LEU A 150 7.22 -1.83 20.21
C LEU A 150 8.46 -1.66 21.09
N LEU A 151 9.51 -1.00 20.61
CA LEU A 151 10.78 -0.78 21.34
C LEU A 151 10.81 0.56 22.08
N ARG A 152 9.77 1.38 22.03
CA ARG A 152 9.68 2.69 22.69
C ARG A 152 8.92 2.61 24.04
N GLU A 153 9.23 1.58 24.85
CA GLU A 153 8.87 1.54 26.26
C GLU A 153 9.86 2.30 27.12
#